data_97bd4a7ce8534e9d103d74d61b1ae2ee
#
_entry.id   97bd4a7ce8534e9d103d74d61b1ae2ee
#
_cell.length_a   1.000
_cell.length_b   1.000
_cell.length_c   1.000
_cell.angle_alpha   90.00
_cell.angle_beta   90.00
_cell.angle_gamma   90.00
#
_symmetry.space_group_name_H-M   'P 1'
#
loop_
_entity.id
_entity.type
_entity.pdbx_description
1 polymer ?
#
loop_
_entity_poly.entity_id
_entity_poly.type
_entity_poly.pdbx_seq_one_letter_code
_entity_poly.pdbx_strand_id
1 'polypeptide(L)'
;MSTIIVYASSNGNTKAVAEYIASKTGGEAVAVSAAKEKDLSSYDTVVIGGRVWAGGVPKDLVEYVKANKDVIAQKNSAFYVCCMYKGEKGQKQCDRLAAEFGIAKHAFFNKGKKLVQDDPGAIDGFIASL
;
A
#
# COMPACT_ATOMS: atom_id res chain seq x y z
N MET A 1 -1.16 -15.96 10.93
CA MET A 1 -0.50 -14.80 10.31
C MET A 1 -1.50 -13.67 10.17
N SER A 2 -1.17 -12.50 10.66
CA SER A 2 -2.07 -11.34 10.60
C SER A 2 -1.51 -10.26 9.68
N THR A 3 -2.36 -9.69 8.85
CA THR A 3 -2.00 -8.68 7.87
C THR A 3 -2.86 -7.43 8.07
N ILE A 4 -2.24 -6.27 8.08
CA ILE A 4 -2.95 -5.00 8.06
C ILE A 4 -2.55 -4.23 6.80
N ILE A 5 -3.53 -3.64 6.13
CA ILE A 5 -3.29 -2.79 4.96
C ILE A 5 -3.74 -1.38 5.35
N VAL A 6 -2.78 -0.48 5.49
CA VAL A 6 -3.04 0.92 5.83
C VAL A 6 -2.99 1.73 4.54
N TYR A 7 -4.09 2.39 4.21
CA TYR A 7 -4.19 3.11 2.94
C TYR A 7 -4.63 4.56 3.14
N ALA A 8 -4.19 5.41 2.21
CA ALA A 8 -4.64 6.79 2.12
C ALA A 8 -5.16 7.02 0.70
N SER A 9 -6.44 7.33 0.58
CA SER A 9 -7.11 7.45 -0.72
C SER A 9 -8.24 8.47 -0.66
N SER A 10 -8.33 9.29 -1.71
CA SER A 10 -9.47 10.20 -1.88
C SER A 10 -10.36 9.79 -3.07
N ASN A 11 -9.92 8.84 -3.90
CA ASN A 11 -10.63 8.49 -5.14
C ASN A 11 -11.11 7.04 -5.23
N GLY A 12 -10.88 6.24 -4.21
CA GLY A 12 -11.36 4.86 -4.17
C GLY A 12 -10.46 3.81 -4.82
N ASN A 13 -9.49 4.18 -5.66
CA ASN A 13 -8.59 3.18 -6.27
C ASN A 13 -7.71 2.51 -5.22
N THR A 14 -7.07 3.28 -4.38
CA THR A 14 -6.20 2.75 -3.32
C THR A 14 -7.00 1.92 -2.33
N LYS A 15 -8.20 2.37 -1.98
CA LYS A 15 -9.09 1.65 -1.09
C LYS A 15 -9.54 0.31 -1.70
N ALA A 16 -9.90 0.31 -2.98
CA ALA A 16 -10.34 -0.91 -3.67
C ALA A 16 -9.24 -1.98 -3.65
N VAL A 17 -8.00 -1.59 -3.91
CA VAL A 17 -6.86 -2.50 -3.86
C VAL A 17 -6.64 -3.00 -2.43
N ALA A 18 -6.71 -2.10 -1.44
CA ALA A 18 -6.54 -2.48 -0.03
C ALA A 18 -7.58 -3.51 0.41
N GLU A 19 -8.83 -3.29 0.06
CA GLU A 19 -9.91 -4.22 0.40
C GLU A 19 -9.76 -5.57 -0.31
N TYR A 20 -9.29 -5.55 -1.56
CA TYR A 20 -9.02 -6.77 -2.30
C TYR A 20 -7.90 -7.58 -1.63
N ILE A 21 -6.80 -6.92 -1.25
CA ILE A 21 -5.70 -7.58 -0.54
C ILE A 21 -6.20 -8.17 0.78
N ALA A 22 -6.99 -7.42 1.53
CA ALA A 22 -7.54 -7.89 2.79
C ALA A 22 -8.40 -9.14 2.59
N SER A 23 -9.23 -9.18 1.55
CA SER A 23 -10.07 -10.34 1.28
C SER A 23 -9.28 -11.58 0.93
N LYS A 24 -8.13 -11.42 0.27
CA LYS A 24 -7.29 -12.54 -0.15
C LYS A 24 -6.34 -13.03 0.95
N THR A 25 -5.94 -12.16 1.87
CA THR A 25 -5.02 -12.51 2.95
C THR A 25 -5.72 -12.83 4.27
N GLY A 26 -7.02 -12.57 4.34
CA GLY A 26 -7.75 -12.64 5.61
C GLY A 26 -7.40 -11.49 6.54
N GLY A 27 -6.79 -10.44 6.00
CA GLY A 27 -6.33 -9.29 6.77
C GLY A 27 -7.38 -8.20 6.95
N GLU A 28 -6.92 -7.04 7.36
CA GLU A 28 -7.75 -5.88 7.66
C GLU A 28 -7.29 -4.67 6.87
N ALA A 29 -8.20 -4.03 6.13
CA ALA A 29 -7.92 -2.80 5.40
C ALA A 29 -8.41 -1.61 6.22
N VAL A 30 -7.52 -0.68 6.54
CA VAL A 30 -7.81 0.45 7.44
C VAL A 30 -7.30 1.74 6.81
N ALA A 31 -8.15 2.77 6.79
CA ALA A 31 -7.72 4.09 6.36
C ALA A 31 -6.68 4.65 7.34
N VAL A 32 -5.72 5.43 6.83
CA VAL A 32 -4.62 5.95 7.66
C VAL A 32 -5.13 6.74 8.88
N SER A 33 -6.24 7.44 8.74
CA SER A 33 -6.84 8.20 9.85
C SER A 33 -7.28 7.29 11.00
N ALA A 34 -7.78 6.10 10.69
CA ALA A 34 -8.19 5.12 11.69
C ALA A 34 -7.04 4.24 12.15
N ALA A 35 -6.02 4.08 11.32
CA ALA A 35 -4.86 3.24 11.64
C ALA A 35 -4.04 3.75 12.81
N LYS A 36 -4.13 5.04 13.12
CA LYS A 36 -3.44 5.65 14.26
C LYS A 36 -3.84 5.03 15.59
N GLU A 37 -5.01 4.42 15.65
CA GLU A 37 -5.53 3.75 16.84
C GLU A 37 -5.16 2.26 16.89
N LYS A 38 -4.52 1.75 15.84
CA LYS A 38 -4.11 0.34 15.76
C LYS A 38 -2.66 0.18 16.17
N ASP A 39 -2.39 -0.90 16.88
CA ASP A 39 -1.03 -1.26 17.27
C ASP A 39 -0.43 -2.18 16.21
N LEU A 40 0.50 -1.66 15.40
CA LEU A 40 1.14 -2.43 14.35
C LEU A 40 1.93 -3.63 14.86
N SER A 41 2.37 -3.61 16.11
CA SER A 41 3.10 -4.73 16.68
C SER A 41 2.27 -6.01 16.75
N SER A 42 0.94 -5.89 16.70
CA SER A 42 0.01 -7.02 16.71
C SER A 42 -0.06 -7.77 15.37
N TYR A 43 0.54 -7.22 14.31
CA TYR A 43 0.45 -7.78 12.97
C TYR A 43 1.80 -8.30 12.50
N ASP A 44 1.78 -9.38 11.71
CA ASP A 44 3.00 -9.95 11.13
C ASP A 44 3.40 -9.27 9.84
N THR A 45 2.41 -8.85 9.05
CA THR A 45 2.61 -8.23 7.75
C THR A 45 1.91 -6.87 7.71
N VAL A 46 2.64 -5.86 7.24
CA VAL A 46 2.12 -4.49 7.11
C VAL A 46 2.22 -4.07 5.65
N VAL A 47 1.10 -3.73 5.04
CA VAL A 47 1.05 -3.21 3.67
C VAL A 47 0.64 -1.75 3.74
N ILE A 48 1.43 -0.90 3.10
CA ILE A 48 1.16 0.54 3.02
C ILE A 48 0.68 0.86 1.61
N GLY A 49 -0.48 1.47 1.50
CA GLY A 49 -1.06 1.82 0.21
C GLY A 49 -1.27 3.31 0.07
N GLY A 50 -0.86 3.89 -1.05
CA GLY A 50 -1.00 5.30 -1.30
C GLY A 50 -1.45 5.61 -2.72
N ARG A 51 -2.01 6.81 -2.88
CA ARG A 51 -2.32 7.39 -4.19
C ARG A 51 -1.24 8.41 -4.52
N VAL A 52 -0.76 8.38 -5.75
CA VAL A 52 0.21 9.38 -6.19
C VAL A 52 -0.53 10.58 -6.77
N TRP A 53 -0.22 11.76 -6.24
CA TRP A 53 -0.73 13.03 -6.73
C TRP A 53 0.42 14.03 -6.70
N ALA A 54 0.61 14.76 -7.79
CA ALA A 54 1.67 15.76 -7.90
C ALA A 54 3.06 15.23 -7.54
N GLY A 55 3.33 13.97 -7.88
CA GLY A 55 4.65 13.35 -7.67
C GLY A 55 4.86 12.72 -6.30
N GLY A 56 3.87 12.75 -5.41
CA GLY A 56 3.99 12.18 -4.08
C GLY A 56 2.71 11.54 -3.57
N VAL A 57 2.79 10.94 -2.40
CA VAL A 57 1.63 10.36 -1.71
C VAL A 57 1.09 11.35 -0.69
N PRO A 58 -0.14 11.12 -0.17
CA PRO A 58 -0.72 12.03 0.82
C PRO A 58 0.16 12.26 2.03
N LYS A 59 0.17 13.48 2.53
CA LYS A 59 1.01 13.88 3.65
C LYS A 59 0.73 13.07 4.92
N ASP A 60 -0.54 12.77 5.19
CA ASP A 60 -0.92 11.99 6.36
C ASP A 60 -0.34 10.58 6.32
N LEU A 61 -0.23 9.98 5.13
CA LEU A 61 0.42 8.69 4.97
C LEU A 61 1.92 8.79 5.24
N VAL A 62 2.57 9.83 4.74
CA VAL A 62 4.01 10.06 4.98
C VAL A 62 4.26 10.21 6.48
N GLU A 63 3.45 10.98 7.17
CA GLU A 63 3.58 11.18 8.61
C GLU A 63 3.37 9.88 9.39
N TYR A 64 2.37 9.09 8.98
CA TYR A 64 2.09 7.81 9.61
C TYR A 64 3.27 6.84 9.47
N VAL A 65 3.82 6.72 8.27
CA VAL A 65 4.97 5.84 8.02
C VAL A 65 6.18 6.27 8.81
N LYS A 66 6.46 7.58 8.88
CA LYS A 66 7.57 8.11 9.68
C LYS A 66 7.41 7.80 11.17
N ALA A 67 6.19 7.96 11.68
CA ALA A 67 5.91 7.70 13.10
C ALA A 67 6.07 6.22 13.46
N ASN A 68 5.88 5.32 12.49
CA ASN A 68 5.92 3.88 12.71
C ASN A 68 7.09 3.20 12.00
N LYS A 69 8.09 3.97 11.60
CA LYS A 69 9.20 3.48 10.78
C LYS A 69 9.90 2.25 11.38
N ASP A 70 10.18 2.29 12.66
CA ASP A 70 10.91 1.20 13.33
C ASP A 70 10.10 -0.09 13.36
N VAL A 71 8.80 0.02 13.64
CA VAL A 71 7.91 -1.15 13.66
C VAL A 71 7.77 -1.74 12.26
N ILE A 72 7.56 -0.87 11.28
CA ILE A 72 7.42 -1.29 9.88
C ILE A 72 8.69 -2.02 9.41
N ALA A 73 9.86 -1.51 9.79
CA ALA A 73 11.14 -2.13 9.42
C ALA A 73 11.33 -3.52 10.00
N GLN A 74 10.68 -3.82 11.14
CA GLN A 74 10.78 -5.11 11.81
C GLN A 74 9.76 -6.13 11.30
N LYS A 75 8.78 -5.69 10.50
CA LYS A 75 7.72 -6.56 10.00
C LYS A 75 7.98 -6.95 8.55
N ASN A 76 7.22 -7.94 8.08
CA ASN A 76 7.14 -8.22 6.66
C ASN A 76 6.30 -7.10 6.04
N SER A 77 6.96 -6.13 5.43
CA SER A 77 6.32 -4.91 4.96
C SER A 77 6.36 -4.79 3.45
N ALA A 78 5.30 -4.21 2.89
CA ALA A 78 5.19 -3.98 1.46
C ALA A 78 4.47 -2.65 1.21
N PHE A 79 4.70 -2.08 0.04
CA PHE A 79 4.16 -0.79 -0.35
C PHE A 79 3.57 -0.87 -1.75
N TYR A 80 2.41 -0.28 -1.95
CA TYR A 80 1.87 -0.11 -3.29
C TYR A 80 1.35 1.30 -3.49
N VAL A 81 1.36 1.74 -4.75
CA VAL A 81 0.76 3.03 -5.12
C VAL A 81 -0.22 2.82 -6.26
N CYS A 82 -1.28 3.62 -6.26
CA CYS A 82 -2.17 3.75 -7.38
C CYS A 82 -1.83 5.06 -8.08
N CYS A 83 -1.47 5.00 -9.34
CA CYS A 83 -0.96 6.15 -10.07
C CYS A 83 -1.52 6.21 -11.50
N MET A 84 -1.32 7.37 -12.14
CA MET A 84 -1.73 7.58 -13.53
C MET A 84 -0.69 7.09 -14.54
N TYR A 85 0.55 6.92 -14.11
CA TYR A 85 1.63 6.50 -15.00
C TYR A 85 1.64 4.99 -15.20
N LYS A 86 2.11 4.57 -16.38
CA LYS A 86 2.28 3.17 -16.74
C LYS A 86 3.74 2.89 -17.06
N GLY A 87 4.09 1.61 -17.11
CA GLY A 87 5.41 1.17 -17.54
C GLY A 87 6.54 1.73 -16.70
N GLU A 88 7.64 2.10 -17.35
CA GLU A 88 8.87 2.51 -16.68
C GLU A 88 8.69 3.75 -15.81
N LYS A 89 7.90 4.73 -16.25
CA LYS A 89 7.69 5.95 -15.48
C LYS A 89 6.96 5.66 -14.16
N GLY A 90 5.96 4.79 -14.19
CA GLY A 90 5.28 4.37 -12.97
C GLY A 90 6.19 3.57 -12.05
N GLN A 91 7.00 2.69 -12.63
CA GLN A 91 7.94 1.88 -11.86
C GLN A 91 8.98 2.75 -11.15
N LYS A 92 9.57 3.71 -11.85
CA LYS A 92 10.56 4.62 -11.25
C LYS A 92 9.99 5.45 -10.12
N GLN A 93 8.76 5.93 -10.28
CA GLN A 93 8.08 6.70 -9.24
C GLN A 93 7.82 5.83 -8.00
N CYS A 94 7.34 4.62 -8.21
CA CYS A 94 7.10 3.67 -7.13
C CYS A 94 8.41 3.32 -6.40
N ASP A 95 9.48 3.05 -7.15
CA ASP A 95 10.78 2.73 -6.57
C ASP A 95 11.30 3.86 -5.68
N ARG A 96 11.16 5.10 -6.13
CA ARG A 96 11.59 6.27 -5.37
C ARG A 96 10.82 6.39 -4.05
N LEU A 97 9.50 6.27 -4.13
CA LEU A 97 8.65 6.40 -2.93
C LEU A 97 8.89 5.27 -1.94
N ALA A 98 9.06 4.05 -2.43
CA ALA A 98 9.36 2.91 -1.58
C ALA A 98 10.71 3.09 -0.87
N ALA A 99 11.70 3.63 -1.57
CA ALA A 99 13.01 3.91 -0.98
C ALA A 99 12.91 4.97 0.12
N GLU A 100 12.08 5.99 -0.08
CA GLU A 100 11.85 7.01 0.95
C GLU A 100 11.24 6.42 2.21
N PHE A 101 10.38 5.40 2.05
CA PHE A 101 9.75 4.71 3.18
C PHE A 101 10.61 3.58 3.76
N GLY A 102 11.68 3.21 3.07
CA GLY A 102 12.53 2.11 3.50
C GLY A 102 11.87 0.75 3.35
N ILE A 103 10.96 0.59 2.40
CA ILE A 103 10.23 -0.66 2.14
C ILE A 103 10.70 -1.26 0.82
N ALA A 104 11.24 -2.48 0.87
CA ALA A 104 11.81 -3.15 -0.30
C ALA A 104 10.74 -3.70 -1.25
N LYS A 105 9.74 -4.38 -0.73
CA LYS A 105 8.66 -4.95 -1.55
C LYS A 105 7.68 -3.86 -1.95
N HIS A 106 7.54 -3.60 -3.24
CA HIS A 106 6.64 -2.57 -3.71
C HIS A 106 6.11 -2.87 -5.11
N ALA A 107 4.95 -2.28 -5.42
CA ALA A 107 4.31 -2.39 -6.72
C ALA A 107 3.49 -1.14 -7.01
N PHE A 108 3.19 -0.91 -8.28
CA PHE A 108 2.29 0.17 -8.66
C PHE A 108 1.15 -0.38 -9.51
N PHE A 109 -0.02 0.24 -9.37
CA PHE A 109 -1.21 -0.18 -10.11
C PHE A 109 -1.86 1.02 -10.77
N ASN A 110 -2.04 0.96 -12.08
CA ASN A 110 -2.76 1.98 -12.82
C ASN A 110 -4.24 1.59 -12.80
N LYS A 111 -5.12 2.52 -12.40
CA LYS A 111 -6.56 2.27 -12.29
C LYS A 111 -6.88 1.06 -11.41
N GLY A 112 -6.41 1.09 -10.17
CA GLY A 112 -6.50 -0.04 -9.24
C GLY A 112 -7.91 -0.62 -9.08
N LYS A 113 -8.93 0.22 -8.97
CA LYS A 113 -10.32 -0.23 -8.85
C LYS A 113 -10.76 -1.05 -10.05
N LYS A 114 -10.39 -0.61 -11.25
CA LYS A 114 -10.70 -1.32 -12.49
C LYS A 114 -9.94 -2.65 -12.57
N LEU A 115 -8.68 -2.67 -12.13
CA LEU A 115 -7.89 -3.89 -12.10
C LEU A 115 -8.54 -4.95 -11.19
N VAL A 116 -9.03 -4.54 -10.04
CA VAL A 116 -9.72 -5.46 -9.12
C VAL A 116 -10.94 -6.09 -9.79
N GLN A 117 -11.68 -5.31 -10.57
CA GLN A 117 -12.91 -5.78 -11.22
C GLN A 117 -12.64 -6.65 -12.45
N ASP A 118 -11.67 -6.25 -13.27
CA ASP A 118 -11.51 -6.81 -14.63
C ASP A 118 -10.25 -7.65 -14.82
N ASP A 119 -9.16 -7.33 -14.10
CA ASP A 119 -7.87 -8.00 -14.31
C ASP A 119 -6.99 -7.88 -13.06
N PRO A 120 -7.26 -8.65 -12.02
CA PRO A 120 -6.52 -8.55 -10.77
C PRO A 120 -5.17 -9.28 -10.76
N GLY A 121 -4.71 -9.80 -11.89
CA GLY A 121 -3.48 -10.62 -11.96
C GLY A 121 -2.25 -9.96 -11.35
N ALA A 122 -2.02 -8.67 -11.65
CA ALA A 122 -0.89 -7.95 -11.11
C ALA A 122 -0.98 -7.78 -9.59
N ILE A 123 -2.19 -7.55 -9.09
CA ILE A 123 -2.43 -7.43 -7.64
C ILE A 123 -2.24 -8.79 -6.98
N ASP A 124 -2.72 -9.87 -7.60
CA ASP A 124 -2.54 -11.22 -7.09
C ASP A 124 -1.04 -11.58 -7.00
N GLY A 125 -0.25 -11.17 -7.98
CA GLY A 125 1.19 -11.34 -7.96
C GLY A 125 1.85 -10.62 -6.79
N PHE A 126 1.41 -9.40 -6.51
CA PHE A 126 1.89 -8.63 -5.37
C PHE A 126 1.52 -9.34 -4.05
N ILE A 127 0.29 -9.82 -3.93
CA ILE A 127 -0.17 -10.58 -2.74
C ILE A 127 0.68 -11.82 -2.54
N ALA A 128 1.00 -12.54 -3.62
CA ALA A 128 1.82 -13.74 -3.53
C ALA A 128 3.24 -13.46 -3.03
N SER A 129 3.73 -12.22 -3.20
CA SER A 129 5.07 -11.83 -2.73
C SER A 129 5.09 -11.52 -1.23
N LEU A 130 3.94 -11.35 -0.61
CA LEU A 130 3.86 -11.07 0.83
C LEU A 130 4.17 -12.35 1.63
#